data_5fb4abbc1991fff12f8ccab904336e76
#
_entry.id   5fb4abbc1991fff12f8ccab904336e76
#
_cell.length_a   1.000
_cell.length_b   1.000
_cell.length_c   1.000
_cell.angle_alpha   90.00
_cell.angle_beta   90.00
_cell.angle_gamma   90.00
#
_symmetry.space_group_name_H-M   'P 1'
#
loop_
_entity.id
_entity.type
_entity.pdbx_description
1 polymer ?
#
loop_
_entity_poly.entity_id
_entity_poly.type
_entity_poly.pdbx_seq_one_letter_code
_entity_poly.pdbx_strand_id
1 'polypeptide(L)'
;MVDNTKELTGKVALITGAAKNIGRATALELAKVGAAVAINTRYSVDDAKKVADEIRAAGGQAEVYVADIADAKAAKGMVDNVMKKFGRVDFLVLNASVRTEKPFLELSYDEWRVPLSITLDGAFYLAQACIPSMIANGGGSIVTLGGMMSLSGAKKRIHGSVAKHGLVGFTRGLAREFGDRNIRANCIAPGQMNTVRAAGRTAPLGDSMIPLGRKGDAEEIATVVRFLCSPGSSYVTGQSLQINGGQMMF
;
A
#
# COMPACT_ATOMS: atom_id res chain seq x y z
N MET A 1 -23.36 -8.28 18.80
CA MET A 1 -22.35 -7.47 18.06
C MET A 1 -21.06 -8.26 18.15
N VAL A 2 -20.47 -8.64 17.01
CA VAL A 2 -19.16 -9.29 17.00
C VAL A 2 -18.14 -8.23 17.46
N ASP A 3 -17.35 -8.54 18.47
CA ASP A 3 -16.27 -7.67 18.92
C ASP A 3 -15.17 -7.64 17.85
N ASN A 4 -15.21 -6.64 16.99
CA ASN A 4 -14.26 -6.44 15.89
C ASN A 4 -12.91 -5.87 16.36
N THR A 5 -12.66 -5.77 17.65
CA THR A 5 -11.45 -5.14 18.19
C THR A 5 -10.19 -5.96 17.96
N LYS A 6 -10.29 -7.25 17.61
CA LYS A 6 -9.15 -8.15 17.38
C LYS A 6 -9.35 -9.11 16.20
N GLU A 7 -10.06 -8.68 15.17
CA GLU A 7 -10.42 -9.52 14.00
C GLU A 7 -9.25 -10.07 13.20
N LEU A 8 -8.04 -9.45 13.32
CA LEU A 8 -6.83 -9.85 12.62
C LEU A 8 -5.77 -10.48 13.57
N THR A 9 -6.18 -10.95 14.74
CA THR A 9 -5.27 -11.61 15.69
C THR A 9 -4.60 -12.84 15.06
N GLY A 10 -3.28 -12.97 15.25
CA GLY A 10 -2.48 -14.05 14.68
C GLY A 10 -2.15 -13.88 13.19
N LYS A 11 -2.51 -12.75 12.59
CA LYS A 11 -2.19 -12.39 11.21
C LYS A 11 -0.99 -11.45 11.14
N VAL A 12 -0.28 -11.46 10.01
CA VAL A 12 0.91 -10.63 9.78
C VAL A 12 0.72 -9.80 8.51
N ALA A 13 0.89 -8.48 8.65
CA ALA A 13 0.83 -7.52 7.55
C ALA A 13 2.24 -6.98 7.22
N LEU A 14 2.69 -7.13 5.98
CA LEU A 14 3.84 -6.43 5.44
C LEU A 14 3.36 -5.18 4.69
N ILE A 15 3.82 -4.00 5.13
CA ILE A 15 3.40 -2.72 4.58
C ILE A 15 4.61 -1.96 4.07
N THR A 16 4.65 -1.65 2.77
CA THR A 16 5.74 -0.89 2.17
C THR A 16 5.55 0.61 2.34
N GLY A 17 6.65 1.35 2.61
CA GLY A 17 6.59 2.80 2.82
C GLY A 17 5.73 3.19 4.04
N ALA A 18 5.80 2.41 5.12
CA ALA A 18 4.91 2.53 6.27
C ALA A 18 5.37 3.52 7.36
N ALA A 19 6.42 4.30 7.11
CA ALA A 19 6.95 5.27 8.06
C ALA A 19 6.10 6.55 8.22
N LYS A 20 5.32 6.93 7.19
CA LYS A 20 4.58 8.22 7.14
C LYS A 20 3.23 8.07 6.43
N ASN A 21 2.38 9.08 6.61
CA ASN A 21 1.14 9.27 5.84
C ASN A 21 0.26 7.99 5.83
N ILE A 22 -0.27 7.61 4.66
CA ILE A 22 -1.16 6.46 4.48
C ILE A 22 -0.53 5.16 5.01
N GLY A 23 0.76 4.93 4.73
CA GLY A 23 1.44 3.72 5.20
C GLY A 23 1.51 3.63 6.73
N ARG A 24 1.81 4.76 7.42
CA ARG A 24 1.77 4.84 8.88
C ARG A 24 0.36 4.59 9.42
N ALA A 25 -0.63 5.30 8.89
CA ALA A 25 -2.01 5.13 9.32
C ALA A 25 -2.49 3.68 9.14
N THR A 26 -2.12 3.05 8.02
CA THR A 26 -2.40 1.63 7.76
C THR A 26 -1.74 0.70 8.78
N ALA A 27 -0.47 0.96 9.13
CA ALA A 27 0.25 0.15 10.12
C ALA A 27 -0.44 0.22 11.49
N LEU A 28 -0.82 1.40 11.93
CA LEU A 28 -1.52 1.61 13.20
C LEU A 28 -2.92 0.97 13.19
N GLU A 29 -3.69 1.15 12.11
CA GLU A 29 -5.04 0.60 12.01
C GLU A 29 -5.05 -0.93 12.00
N LEU A 30 -4.13 -1.59 11.27
CA LEU A 30 -4.04 -3.05 11.26
C LEU A 30 -3.54 -3.60 12.61
N ALA A 31 -2.60 -2.93 13.25
CA ALA A 31 -2.13 -3.31 14.59
C ALA A 31 -3.23 -3.18 15.65
N LYS A 32 -4.04 -2.12 15.59
CA LYS A 32 -5.17 -1.89 16.49
C LYS A 32 -6.17 -3.05 16.51
N VAL A 33 -6.34 -3.73 15.38
CA VAL A 33 -7.24 -4.89 15.25
C VAL A 33 -6.52 -6.24 15.34
N GLY A 34 -5.30 -6.25 15.88
CA GLY A 34 -4.59 -7.46 16.31
C GLY A 34 -3.56 -8.02 15.33
N ALA A 35 -3.33 -7.41 14.18
CA ALA A 35 -2.28 -7.87 13.27
C ALA A 35 -0.88 -7.53 13.81
N ALA A 36 0.08 -8.44 13.63
CA ALA A 36 1.49 -8.10 13.71
C ALA A 36 1.92 -7.37 12.43
N VAL A 37 2.73 -6.31 12.55
CA VAL A 37 3.03 -5.41 11.45
C VAL A 37 4.53 -5.39 11.12
N ALA A 38 4.88 -5.76 9.90
CA ALA A 38 6.19 -5.55 9.32
C ALA A 38 6.21 -4.20 8.58
N ILE A 39 6.95 -3.24 9.12
CA ILE A 39 7.02 -1.86 8.64
C ILE A 39 8.23 -1.71 7.71
N ASN A 40 8.01 -1.61 6.42
CA ASN A 40 9.11 -1.33 5.50
C ASN A 40 9.30 0.17 5.27
N THR A 41 10.55 0.57 5.24
CA THR A 41 11.00 1.87 4.76
C THR A 41 12.34 1.75 4.05
N ARG A 42 12.65 2.68 3.14
CA ARG A 42 13.99 2.79 2.51
C ARG A 42 14.89 3.77 3.25
N TYR A 43 14.37 4.94 3.63
CA TYR A 43 15.16 6.06 4.17
C TYR A 43 14.66 6.59 5.51
N SER A 44 13.36 6.55 5.79
CA SER A 44 12.75 7.17 6.99
C SER A 44 12.80 6.22 8.19
N VAL A 45 14.01 5.80 8.58
CA VAL A 45 14.21 4.76 9.62
C VAL A 45 13.67 5.21 10.97
N ASP A 46 13.98 6.44 11.39
CA ASP A 46 13.56 6.94 12.71
C ASP A 46 12.04 7.14 12.79
N ASP A 47 11.39 7.58 11.68
CA ASP A 47 9.94 7.65 11.65
C ASP A 47 9.30 6.25 11.68
N ALA A 48 9.89 5.27 10.99
CA ALA A 48 9.43 3.89 11.04
C ALA A 48 9.56 3.28 12.44
N LYS A 49 10.67 3.56 13.16
CA LYS A 49 10.85 3.17 14.56
C LYS A 49 9.79 3.77 15.46
N LYS A 50 9.50 5.08 15.32
CA LYS A 50 8.41 5.73 16.09
C LYS A 50 7.07 5.04 15.89
N VAL A 51 6.74 4.65 14.63
CA VAL A 51 5.50 3.90 14.34
C VAL A 51 5.51 2.54 15.03
N ALA A 52 6.64 1.81 14.98
CA ALA A 52 6.76 0.53 15.65
C ALA A 52 6.63 0.65 17.17
N ASP A 53 7.24 1.68 17.77
CA ASP A 53 7.18 1.93 19.22
C ASP A 53 5.75 2.33 19.65
N GLU A 54 5.04 3.13 18.86
CA GLU A 54 3.64 3.47 19.09
C GLU A 54 2.74 2.21 19.08
N ILE A 55 2.96 1.30 18.12
CA ILE A 55 2.23 0.02 18.05
C ILE A 55 2.54 -0.84 19.28
N ARG A 56 3.81 -0.96 19.66
CA ARG A 56 4.24 -1.75 20.83
C ARG A 56 3.71 -1.18 22.14
N ALA A 57 3.73 0.15 22.30
CA ALA A 57 3.18 0.85 23.46
C ALA A 57 1.67 0.60 23.62
N ALA A 58 0.96 0.40 22.51
CA ALA A 58 -0.46 0.01 22.49
C ALA A 58 -0.68 -1.50 22.67
N GLY A 59 0.37 -2.28 22.97
CA GLY A 59 0.28 -3.74 23.17
C GLY A 59 0.30 -4.57 21.89
N GLY A 60 0.52 -3.96 20.73
CA GLY A 60 0.66 -4.64 19.44
C GLY A 60 2.08 -5.16 19.16
N GLN A 61 2.24 -5.84 18.03
CA GLN A 61 3.53 -6.33 17.55
C GLN A 61 3.94 -5.60 16.27
N ALA A 62 5.13 -5.05 16.25
CA ALA A 62 5.67 -4.41 15.04
C ALA A 62 7.20 -4.57 14.96
N GLU A 63 7.72 -4.67 13.73
CA GLU A 63 9.15 -4.72 13.43
C GLU A 63 9.47 -3.88 12.20
N VAL A 64 10.62 -3.21 12.20
CA VAL A 64 11.06 -2.32 11.11
C VAL A 64 12.03 -3.05 10.19
N TYR A 65 11.79 -2.96 8.90
CA TYR A 65 12.64 -3.53 7.86
C TYR A 65 13.09 -2.44 6.89
N VAL A 66 14.40 -2.18 6.87
CA VAL A 66 15.01 -1.21 5.94
C VAL A 66 15.41 -1.95 4.67
N ALA A 67 14.69 -1.68 3.58
CA ALA A 67 14.96 -2.30 2.28
C ALA A 67 14.48 -1.40 1.14
N ASP A 68 15.25 -1.36 0.05
CA ASP A 68 14.77 -0.85 -1.22
C ASP A 68 14.00 -1.93 -1.95
N ILE A 69 12.70 -1.74 -2.08
CA ILE A 69 11.83 -2.72 -2.74
C ILE A 69 12.02 -2.77 -4.27
N ALA A 70 12.70 -1.79 -4.86
CA ALA A 70 13.08 -1.81 -6.27
C ALA A 70 14.27 -2.75 -6.55
N ASP A 71 14.98 -3.20 -5.52
CA ASP A 71 16.02 -4.21 -5.60
C ASP A 71 15.45 -5.59 -5.26
N ALA A 72 15.50 -6.52 -6.22
CA ALA A 72 14.93 -7.86 -6.08
C ALA A 72 15.51 -8.65 -4.89
N LYS A 73 16.83 -8.54 -4.68
CA LYS A 73 17.52 -9.25 -3.59
C LYS A 73 17.15 -8.66 -2.22
N ALA A 74 17.11 -7.33 -2.12
CA ALA A 74 16.71 -6.65 -0.90
C ALA A 74 15.23 -6.92 -0.56
N ALA A 75 14.34 -6.87 -1.56
CA ALA A 75 12.92 -7.17 -1.39
C ALA A 75 12.70 -8.62 -0.89
N LYS A 76 13.34 -9.60 -1.55
CA LYS A 76 13.27 -11.00 -1.11
C LYS A 76 13.85 -11.20 0.28
N GLY A 77 15.05 -10.68 0.54
CA GLY A 77 15.70 -10.78 1.85
C GLY A 77 14.87 -10.17 2.98
N MET A 78 14.15 -9.08 2.70
CA MET A 78 13.20 -8.50 3.64
C MET A 78 12.07 -9.48 3.97
N VAL A 79 11.44 -10.10 2.96
CA VAL A 79 10.36 -11.08 3.18
C VAL A 79 10.88 -12.30 3.94
N ASP A 80 12.06 -12.80 3.62
CA ASP A 80 12.71 -13.91 4.35
C ASP A 80 12.89 -13.56 5.85
N ASN A 81 13.29 -12.32 6.15
CA ASN A 81 13.41 -11.83 7.53
C ASN A 81 12.05 -11.67 8.23
N VAL A 82 11.01 -11.22 7.53
CA VAL A 82 9.63 -11.19 8.05
C VAL A 82 9.16 -12.60 8.39
N MET A 83 9.38 -13.56 7.49
CA MET A 83 9.05 -14.96 7.70
C MET A 83 9.82 -15.55 8.90
N LYS A 84 11.10 -15.22 9.05
CA LYS A 84 11.92 -15.67 10.19
C LYS A 84 11.42 -15.11 11.51
N LYS A 85 10.93 -13.87 11.54
CA LYS A 85 10.43 -13.19 12.74
C LYS A 85 9.03 -13.62 13.14
N PHE A 86 8.11 -13.69 12.17
CA PHE A 86 6.67 -13.86 12.41
C PHE A 86 6.11 -15.21 11.95
N GLY A 87 6.89 -15.98 11.17
CA GLY A 87 6.50 -17.30 10.65
C GLY A 87 5.53 -17.26 9.46
N ARG A 88 4.96 -16.09 9.14
CA ARG A 88 3.93 -15.95 8.10
C ARG A 88 3.82 -14.54 7.53
N VAL A 89 3.23 -14.42 6.37
CA VAL A 89 2.65 -13.17 5.82
C VAL A 89 1.24 -13.48 5.34
N ASP A 90 0.25 -12.75 5.84
CA ASP A 90 -1.16 -12.88 5.44
C ASP A 90 -1.61 -11.71 4.57
N PHE A 91 -1.06 -10.53 4.84
CA PHE A 91 -1.43 -9.30 4.15
C PHE A 91 -0.20 -8.61 3.58
N LEU A 92 -0.28 -8.22 2.30
CA LEU A 92 0.74 -7.42 1.65
C LEU A 92 0.13 -6.10 1.19
N VAL A 93 0.59 -4.98 1.79
CA VAL A 93 0.13 -3.64 1.42
C VAL A 93 1.24 -2.92 0.64
N LEU A 94 1.04 -2.78 -0.67
CA LEU A 94 1.96 -2.16 -1.62
C LEU A 94 1.68 -0.66 -1.70
N ASN A 95 2.16 0.09 -0.70
CA ASN A 95 1.94 1.52 -0.55
C ASN A 95 3.14 2.37 -1.01
N ALA A 96 4.36 1.86 -0.94
CA ALA A 96 5.55 2.62 -1.31
C ALA A 96 5.48 3.13 -2.75
N SER A 97 5.79 4.40 -2.92
CA SER A 97 5.86 5.04 -4.24
C SER A 97 6.69 6.32 -4.15
N VAL A 98 7.19 6.74 -5.27
CA VAL A 98 7.82 8.05 -5.46
C VAL A 98 6.92 8.93 -6.32
N ARG A 99 6.90 10.21 -6.01
CA ARG A 99 6.15 11.21 -6.77
C ARG A 99 7.12 12.23 -7.35
N THR A 100 7.36 12.11 -8.63
CA THR A 100 8.19 13.04 -9.41
C THR A 100 7.35 13.74 -10.46
N GLU A 101 7.75 14.96 -10.83
CA GLU A 101 7.09 15.77 -11.85
C GLU A 101 8.13 16.26 -12.83
N LYS A 102 7.94 15.96 -14.12
CA LYS A 102 8.80 16.44 -15.19
C LYS A 102 8.03 16.51 -16.52
N PRO A 103 8.22 17.55 -17.35
CA PRO A 103 7.67 17.59 -18.70
C PRO A 103 8.11 16.35 -19.49
N PHE A 104 7.23 15.79 -20.31
CA PHE A 104 7.51 14.53 -21.00
C PHE A 104 8.74 14.60 -21.92
N LEU A 105 8.90 15.70 -22.65
CA LEU A 105 10.03 15.88 -23.57
C LEU A 105 11.38 16.08 -22.87
N GLU A 106 11.36 16.39 -21.57
CA GLU A 106 12.58 16.57 -20.76
C GLU A 106 12.89 15.33 -19.91
N LEU A 107 11.97 14.35 -19.90
CA LEU A 107 12.06 13.14 -19.05
C LEU A 107 13.12 12.19 -19.63
N SER A 108 14.21 11.96 -18.88
CA SER A 108 15.18 10.93 -19.25
C SER A 108 14.62 9.52 -19.01
N TYR A 109 15.24 8.50 -19.64
CA TYR A 109 14.84 7.12 -19.44
C TYR A 109 15.04 6.66 -17.98
N ASP A 110 16.11 7.09 -17.32
CA ASP A 110 16.36 6.76 -15.92
C ASP A 110 15.28 7.37 -15.01
N GLU A 111 14.89 8.62 -15.22
CA GLU A 111 13.81 9.25 -14.48
C GLU A 111 12.46 8.58 -14.76
N TRP A 112 12.23 8.12 -15.99
CA TRP A 112 11.07 7.30 -16.34
C TRP A 112 11.04 6.00 -15.53
N ARG A 113 12.16 5.31 -15.39
CA ARG A 113 12.28 4.03 -14.68
C ARG A 113 12.04 4.13 -13.18
N VAL A 114 12.39 5.24 -12.54
CA VAL A 114 12.31 5.40 -11.08
C VAL A 114 10.93 5.04 -10.50
N PRO A 115 9.80 5.66 -10.91
CA PRO A 115 8.51 5.28 -10.34
C PRO A 115 8.05 3.88 -10.76
N LEU A 116 8.46 3.37 -11.94
CA LEU A 116 8.12 2.03 -12.40
C LEU A 116 8.81 0.98 -11.53
N SER A 117 10.12 1.12 -11.30
CA SER A 117 10.89 0.15 -10.51
C SER A 117 10.39 0.07 -9.06
N ILE A 118 10.11 1.21 -8.42
CA ILE A 118 9.59 1.21 -7.06
C ILE A 118 8.17 0.66 -7.00
N THR A 119 7.30 1.04 -7.95
CA THR A 119 5.87 0.75 -7.86
C THR A 119 5.50 -0.60 -8.47
N LEU A 120 6.04 -0.94 -9.65
CA LEU A 120 5.69 -2.16 -10.38
C LEU A 120 6.69 -3.30 -10.11
N ASP A 121 7.99 -3.06 -10.31
CA ASP A 121 8.98 -4.11 -10.10
C ASP A 121 9.00 -4.50 -8.59
N GLY A 122 8.92 -3.51 -7.68
CA GLY A 122 8.80 -3.77 -6.25
C GLY A 122 7.54 -4.53 -5.86
N ALA A 123 6.40 -4.23 -6.50
CA ALA A 123 5.16 -4.99 -6.28
C ALA A 123 5.30 -6.44 -6.75
N PHE A 124 5.92 -6.65 -7.90
CA PHE A 124 6.20 -7.98 -8.44
C PHE A 124 7.10 -8.79 -7.50
N TYR A 125 8.25 -8.27 -7.09
CA TYR A 125 9.19 -8.98 -6.21
C TYR A 125 8.54 -9.36 -4.87
N LEU A 126 7.80 -8.45 -4.27
CA LEU A 126 7.17 -8.70 -2.97
C LEU A 126 6.00 -9.66 -3.07
N ALA A 127 5.15 -9.54 -4.09
CA ALA A 127 4.05 -10.49 -4.30
C ALA A 127 4.60 -11.91 -4.53
N GLN A 128 5.62 -12.04 -5.39
CA GLN A 128 6.26 -13.34 -5.66
C GLN A 128 6.84 -13.96 -4.39
N ALA A 129 7.43 -13.15 -3.51
CA ALA A 129 8.01 -13.64 -2.26
C ALA A 129 6.95 -13.95 -1.16
N CYS A 130 5.83 -13.21 -1.12
CA CYS A 130 4.80 -13.36 -0.08
C CYS A 130 3.73 -14.43 -0.41
N ILE A 131 3.37 -14.61 -1.68
CA ILE A 131 2.30 -15.51 -2.12
C ILE A 131 2.49 -16.95 -1.64
N PRO A 132 3.70 -17.55 -1.67
CA PRO A 132 3.90 -18.91 -1.13
C PRO A 132 3.47 -19.04 0.35
N SER A 133 3.77 -18.03 1.17
CA SER A 133 3.31 -18.02 2.57
C SER A 133 1.79 -17.90 2.68
N MET A 134 1.17 -17.05 1.86
CA MET A 134 -0.30 -16.90 1.83
C MET A 134 -0.98 -18.23 1.44
N ILE A 135 -0.45 -18.93 0.43
CA ILE A 135 -0.97 -20.26 0.04
C ILE A 135 -0.85 -21.25 1.20
N ALA A 136 0.32 -21.32 1.84
CA ALA A 136 0.56 -22.22 2.97
C ALA A 136 -0.35 -21.92 4.18
N ASN A 137 -0.77 -20.66 4.32
CA ASN A 137 -1.67 -20.21 5.40
C ASN A 137 -3.16 -20.30 5.03
N GLY A 138 -3.51 -20.87 3.87
CA GLY A 138 -4.89 -21.04 3.41
C GLY A 138 -5.54 -19.78 2.81
N GLY A 139 -4.75 -18.78 2.44
CA GLY A 139 -5.20 -17.56 1.79
C GLY A 139 -4.52 -16.30 2.28
N GLY A 140 -4.89 -15.17 1.69
CA GLY A 140 -4.31 -13.88 2.03
C GLY A 140 -5.00 -12.70 1.34
N SER A 141 -4.53 -11.49 1.60
CA SER A 141 -5.00 -10.29 0.92
C SER A 141 -3.83 -9.40 0.48
N ILE A 142 -3.85 -9.01 -0.80
CA ILE A 142 -2.90 -8.07 -1.39
C ILE A 142 -3.65 -6.77 -1.68
N VAL A 143 -3.17 -5.66 -1.12
CA VAL A 143 -3.75 -4.34 -1.34
C VAL A 143 -2.71 -3.45 -2.00
N THR A 144 -3.01 -2.96 -3.20
CA THR A 144 -2.14 -2.03 -3.92
C THR A 144 -2.66 -0.60 -3.82
N LEU A 145 -1.77 0.37 -3.61
CA LEU A 145 -2.11 1.80 -3.59
C LEU A 145 -1.85 2.42 -4.96
N GLY A 146 -2.90 2.47 -5.76
CA GLY A 146 -2.95 3.18 -7.03
C GLY A 146 -2.98 4.70 -6.83
N GLY A 147 -3.94 5.35 -7.43
CA GLY A 147 -4.21 6.77 -7.29
C GLY A 147 -5.18 7.27 -8.37
N MET A 148 -6.04 8.19 -8.00
CA MET A 148 -7.03 8.78 -8.90
C MET A 148 -6.41 9.31 -10.20
N MET A 149 -5.27 10.01 -10.10
CA MET A 149 -4.59 10.59 -11.26
C MET A 149 -4.02 9.56 -12.24
N SER A 150 -3.92 8.29 -11.88
CA SER A 150 -3.55 7.24 -12.84
C SER A 150 -4.67 6.99 -13.86
N LEU A 151 -5.91 7.21 -13.47
CA LEU A 151 -7.09 7.01 -14.31
C LEU A 151 -7.41 8.25 -15.17
N SER A 152 -7.25 9.46 -14.62
CA SER A 152 -7.53 10.72 -15.34
C SER A 152 -6.36 11.27 -16.12
N GLY A 153 -5.15 10.76 -15.88
CA GLY A 153 -3.89 11.40 -16.31
C GLY A 153 -3.50 12.59 -15.45
N ALA A 154 -2.23 12.98 -15.53
CA ALA A 154 -1.73 14.16 -14.83
C ALA A 154 -0.58 14.81 -15.61
N LYS A 155 -0.62 16.14 -15.76
CA LYS A 155 0.49 16.92 -16.37
C LYS A 155 1.80 16.62 -15.63
N LYS A 156 2.89 16.48 -16.38
CA LYS A 156 4.27 16.26 -15.88
C LYS A 156 4.45 14.98 -15.04
N ARG A 157 3.50 14.02 -15.11
CA ARG A 157 3.52 12.80 -14.28
C ARG A 157 3.22 11.53 -15.05
N ILE A 158 3.47 11.51 -16.34
CA ILE A 158 3.14 10.36 -17.20
C ILE A 158 3.75 9.05 -16.66
N HIS A 159 5.00 9.06 -16.23
CA HIS A 159 5.71 7.91 -15.65
C HIS A 159 5.05 7.42 -14.35
N GLY A 160 4.66 8.33 -13.46
CA GLY A 160 3.92 7.98 -12.24
C GLY A 160 2.51 7.48 -12.51
N SER A 161 1.82 8.06 -13.51
CA SER A 161 0.49 7.59 -13.94
C SER A 161 0.55 6.18 -14.51
N VAL A 162 1.53 5.89 -15.38
CA VAL A 162 1.74 4.54 -15.93
C VAL A 162 2.04 3.53 -14.82
N ALA A 163 2.95 3.85 -13.90
CA ALA A 163 3.29 2.98 -12.79
C ALA A 163 2.06 2.65 -11.92
N LYS A 164 1.25 3.65 -11.59
CA LYS A 164 0.05 3.47 -10.77
C LYS A 164 -1.10 2.77 -11.51
N HIS A 165 -1.26 3.04 -12.81
CA HIS A 165 -2.25 2.32 -13.61
C HIS A 165 -1.83 0.85 -13.85
N GLY A 166 -0.54 0.59 -13.98
CA GLY A 166 0.01 -0.76 -14.06
C GLY A 166 -0.34 -1.62 -12.83
N LEU A 167 -0.43 -1.02 -11.64
CA LEU A 167 -0.89 -1.74 -10.44
C LEU A 167 -2.34 -2.25 -10.58
N VAL A 168 -3.20 -1.58 -11.34
CA VAL A 168 -4.57 -2.06 -11.58
C VAL A 168 -4.54 -3.37 -12.38
N GLY A 169 -3.76 -3.41 -13.47
CA GLY A 169 -3.54 -4.62 -14.25
C GLY A 169 -2.91 -5.74 -13.43
N PHE A 170 -1.86 -5.42 -12.68
CA PHE A 170 -1.18 -6.35 -11.78
C PHE A 170 -2.13 -6.94 -10.73
N THR A 171 -2.94 -6.11 -10.07
CA THR A 171 -3.95 -6.52 -9.10
C THR A 171 -4.97 -7.49 -9.70
N ARG A 172 -5.50 -7.17 -10.87
CA ARG A 172 -6.46 -8.04 -11.58
C ARG A 172 -5.85 -9.37 -12.01
N GLY A 173 -4.58 -9.35 -12.46
CA GLY A 173 -3.82 -10.56 -12.77
C GLY A 173 -3.71 -11.48 -11.55
N LEU A 174 -3.25 -10.95 -10.42
CA LEU A 174 -3.15 -11.71 -9.17
C LEU A 174 -4.50 -12.25 -8.69
N ALA A 175 -5.56 -11.46 -8.78
CA ALA A 175 -6.91 -11.88 -8.40
C ALA A 175 -7.41 -13.07 -9.23
N ARG A 176 -7.08 -13.09 -10.53
CA ARG A 176 -7.44 -14.19 -11.44
C ARG A 176 -6.62 -15.43 -11.20
N GLU A 177 -5.32 -15.27 -10.98
CA GLU A 177 -4.38 -16.39 -10.89
C GLU A 177 -4.47 -17.12 -9.55
N PHE A 178 -4.72 -16.39 -8.45
CA PHE A 178 -4.67 -16.94 -7.09
C PHE A 178 -6.00 -16.94 -6.34
N GLY A 179 -7.10 -16.61 -7.01
CA GLY A 179 -8.44 -16.59 -6.39
C GLY A 179 -8.88 -17.98 -5.88
N ASP A 180 -8.55 -19.05 -6.59
CA ASP A 180 -8.78 -20.44 -6.20
C ASP A 180 -7.94 -20.89 -4.99
N ARG A 181 -6.90 -20.13 -4.64
CA ARG A 181 -6.07 -20.31 -3.44
C ARG A 181 -6.49 -19.38 -2.30
N ASN A 182 -7.69 -18.80 -2.38
CA ASN A 182 -8.22 -17.88 -1.38
C ASN A 182 -7.33 -16.64 -1.16
N ILE A 183 -6.60 -16.20 -2.20
CA ILE A 183 -5.84 -14.95 -2.18
C ILE A 183 -6.62 -13.89 -2.93
N ARG A 184 -6.99 -12.84 -2.23
CA ARG A 184 -7.68 -11.68 -2.80
C ARG A 184 -6.68 -10.57 -3.11
N ALA A 185 -6.85 -9.89 -4.22
CA ALA A 185 -6.03 -8.74 -4.58
C ALA A 185 -6.95 -7.58 -5.00
N ASN A 186 -6.78 -6.42 -4.36
CA ASN A 186 -7.57 -5.23 -4.66
C ASN A 186 -6.68 -3.99 -4.71
N CYS A 187 -7.08 -3.01 -5.51
CA CYS A 187 -6.41 -1.73 -5.63
C CYS A 187 -7.26 -0.64 -4.95
N ILE A 188 -6.62 0.24 -4.21
CA ILE A 188 -7.23 1.48 -3.71
C ILE A 188 -6.70 2.63 -4.55
N ALA A 189 -7.58 3.51 -5.00
CA ALA A 189 -7.26 4.73 -5.72
C ALA A 189 -7.59 5.96 -4.86
N PRO A 190 -6.66 6.43 -4.01
CA PRO A 190 -6.86 7.63 -3.20
C PRO A 190 -7.01 8.88 -4.07
N GLY A 191 -7.89 9.78 -3.65
CA GLY A 191 -7.99 11.14 -4.15
C GLY A 191 -6.96 12.09 -3.53
N GLN A 192 -7.39 13.33 -3.30
CA GLN A 192 -6.58 14.30 -2.58
C GLN A 192 -6.64 14.03 -1.07
N MET A 193 -5.47 13.79 -0.49
CA MET A 193 -5.32 13.44 0.92
C MET A 193 -4.51 14.50 1.68
N ASN A 194 -4.85 14.72 2.95
CA ASN A 194 -4.08 15.51 3.92
C ASN A 194 -2.80 14.74 4.30
N THR A 195 -1.76 14.87 3.50
CA THR A 195 -0.48 14.16 3.71
C THR A 195 0.67 15.14 3.67
N VAL A 196 1.69 14.88 4.48
CA VAL A 196 2.94 15.66 4.45
C VAL A 196 3.61 15.45 3.10
N ARG A 197 3.90 16.55 2.41
CA ARG A 197 4.55 16.56 1.09
C ARG A 197 5.94 17.17 1.18
N ALA A 198 6.85 16.70 0.36
CA ALA A 198 8.14 17.37 0.19
C ALA A 198 7.93 18.78 -0.41
N ALA A 199 8.79 19.72 -0.02
CA ALA A 199 8.76 21.10 -0.54
C ALA A 199 8.87 21.13 -2.08
N GLY A 200 8.30 22.16 -2.72
CA GLY A 200 8.39 22.39 -4.17
C GLY A 200 7.40 21.58 -5.04
N ARG A 201 6.42 20.88 -4.46
CA ARG A 201 5.42 20.13 -5.24
C ARG A 201 4.19 20.99 -5.56
N THR A 202 3.60 20.73 -6.73
CA THR A 202 2.39 21.43 -7.21
C THR A 202 1.27 21.40 -6.15
N ALA A 203 0.66 22.55 -5.93
CA ALA A 203 -0.50 22.65 -5.05
C ALA A 203 -1.64 21.71 -5.53
N PRO A 204 -2.38 21.10 -4.62
CA PRO A 204 -3.58 20.34 -4.97
C PRO A 204 -4.62 21.23 -5.63
N LEU A 205 -5.53 20.62 -6.40
CA LEU A 205 -6.76 21.28 -6.82
C LEU A 205 -7.52 21.79 -5.58
N GLY A 206 -8.30 22.85 -5.74
CA GLY A 206 -9.12 23.39 -4.67
C GLY A 206 -10.12 22.35 -4.11
N ASP A 207 -10.47 22.47 -2.84
CA ASP A 207 -11.37 21.52 -2.18
C ASP A 207 -12.80 21.57 -2.75
N SER A 208 -13.19 22.70 -3.37
CA SER A 208 -14.47 22.87 -4.08
C SER A 208 -14.66 21.90 -5.27
N MET A 209 -13.61 21.26 -5.76
CA MET A 209 -13.70 20.22 -6.78
C MET A 209 -13.94 18.81 -6.21
N ILE A 210 -14.03 18.67 -4.90
CA ILE A 210 -14.31 17.43 -4.21
C ILE A 210 -15.76 17.49 -3.70
N PRO A 211 -16.67 16.60 -4.15
CA PRO A 211 -18.07 16.63 -3.72
C PRO A 211 -18.27 16.61 -2.20
N LEU A 212 -17.44 15.90 -1.45
CA LEU A 212 -17.48 15.94 0.02
C LEU A 212 -16.89 17.23 0.63
N GLY A 213 -16.45 18.21 -0.17
CA GLY A 213 -15.99 19.52 0.26
C GLY A 213 -14.67 19.56 1.00
N ARG A 214 -13.97 18.45 1.13
CA ARG A 214 -12.69 18.36 1.86
C ARG A 214 -11.76 17.31 1.29
N LYS A 215 -10.48 17.41 1.58
CA LYS A 215 -9.53 16.32 1.37
C LYS A 215 -9.81 15.19 2.34
N GLY A 216 -9.43 13.97 1.95
CA GLY A 216 -9.47 12.83 2.83
C GLY A 216 -8.26 12.79 3.77
N ASP A 217 -8.40 12.11 4.90
CA ASP A 217 -7.32 11.83 5.84
C ASP A 217 -6.72 10.43 5.58
N ALA A 218 -5.47 10.23 5.99
CA ALA A 218 -4.77 8.96 5.79
C ALA A 218 -5.49 7.79 6.47
N GLU A 219 -6.16 8.04 7.57
CA GLU A 219 -6.96 7.11 8.38
C GLU A 219 -8.16 6.58 7.60
N GLU A 220 -8.76 7.39 6.72
CA GLU A 220 -9.89 6.95 5.87
C GLU A 220 -9.43 5.90 4.83
N ILE A 221 -8.21 6.03 4.32
CA ILE A 221 -7.60 4.98 3.47
C ILE A 221 -7.26 3.74 4.32
N ALA A 222 -6.69 3.93 5.51
CA ALA A 222 -6.31 2.84 6.40
C ALA A 222 -7.52 1.96 6.78
N THR A 223 -8.68 2.58 7.04
CA THR A 223 -9.94 1.88 7.29
C THR A 223 -10.36 0.98 6.13
N VAL A 224 -10.20 1.44 4.89
CA VAL A 224 -10.51 0.62 3.71
C VAL A 224 -9.49 -0.49 3.53
N VAL A 225 -8.19 -0.24 3.79
CA VAL A 225 -7.18 -1.31 3.80
C VAL A 225 -7.54 -2.37 4.84
N ARG A 226 -7.92 -1.99 6.06
CA ARG A 226 -8.39 -2.92 7.08
C ARG A 226 -9.58 -3.76 6.57
N PHE A 227 -10.60 -3.14 5.99
CA PHE A 227 -11.72 -3.85 5.39
C PHE A 227 -11.25 -4.88 4.36
N LEU A 228 -10.34 -4.49 3.45
CA LEU A 228 -9.80 -5.40 2.44
C LEU A 228 -8.93 -6.52 3.00
N CYS A 229 -8.36 -6.36 4.19
CA CYS A 229 -7.63 -7.40 4.92
C CYS A 229 -8.55 -8.28 5.77
N SER A 230 -9.77 -7.84 6.11
CA SER A 230 -10.69 -8.51 6.99
C SER A 230 -11.55 -9.58 6.29
N PRO A 231 -12.19 -10.48 7.05
CA PRO A 231 -13.18 -11.42 6.52
C PRO A 231 -14.39 -10.73 5.86
N GLY A 232 -14.71 -9.50 6.26
CA GLY A 232 -15.82 -8.71 5.69
C GLY A 232 -15.70 -8.45 4.20
N SER A 233 -14.51 -8.60 3.62
CA SER A 233 -14.26 -8.45 2.19
C SER A 233 -14.03 -9.79 1.45
N SER A 234 -14.48 -10.91 2.02
CA SER A 234 -14.23 -12.27 1.50
C SER A 234 -14.68 -12.47 0.03
N TYR A 235 -15.65 -11.71 -0.44
CA TYR A 235 -16.13 -11.77 -1.83
C TYR A 235 -15.70 -10.57 -2.69
N VAL A 236 -14.66 -9.83 -2.24
CA VAL A 236 -14.13 -8.66 -2.94
C VAL A 236 -12.72 -8.96 -3.43
N THR A 237 -12.55 -9.14 -4.75
CA THR A 237 -11.23 -9.32 -5.40
C THR A 237 -11.21 -8.71 -6.80
N GLY A 238 -10.04 -8.28 -7.28
CA GLY A 238 -9.83 -7.67 -8.59
C GLY A 238 -10.37 -6.25 -8.73
N GLN A 239 -10.83 -5.63 -7.64
CA GLN A 239 -11.49 -4.33 -7.68
C GLN A 239 -10.51 -3.16 -7.57
N SER A 240 -10.93 -2.01 -8.11
CA SER A 240 -10.27 -0.71 -7.93
C SER A 240 -11.22 0.22 -7.18
N LEU A 241 -11.05 0.35 -5.87
CA LEU A 241 -11.90 1.14 -5.01
C LEU A 241 -11.46 2.60 -5.03
N GLN A 242 -12.39 3.48 -5.41
CA GLN A 242 -12.16 4.93 -5.44
C GLN A 242 -12.42 5.52 -4.05
N ILE A 243 -11.38 6.01 -3.37
CA ILE A 243 -11.47 6.68 -2.07
C ILE A 243 -11.03 8.13 -2.26
N ASN A 244 -11.90 8.94 -2.85
CA ASN A 244 -11.54 10.25 -3.40
C ASN A 244 -12.57 11.35 -3.10
N GLY A 245 -13.52 11.11 -2.20
CA GLY A 245 -14.55 12.10 -1.84
C GLY A 245 -15.52 12.44 -2.98
N GLY A 246 -15.65 11.57 -3.98
CA GLY A 246 -16.46 11.80 -5.17
C GLY A 246 -15.77 12.61 -6.27
N GLN A 247 -14.48 12.95 -6.11
CA GLN A 247 -13.74 13.75 -7.09
C GLN A 247 -13.64 13.08 -8.47
N MET A 248 -13.74 11.77 -8.51
CA MET A 248 -13.82 10.96 -9.73
C MET A 248 -14.75 9.77 -9.49
N MET A 249 -15.73 9.60 -10.36
CA MET A 249 -16.74 8.54 -10.31
C MET A 249 -16.69 7.75 -11.62
N PHE A 250 -16.77 6.40 -11.56
CA PHE A 250 -16.83 5.48 -12.69
C PHE A 250 -17.97 4.49 -12.50
#